data_5594f9878be620b35f3655e5b5c79574
#
_entry.id   5594f9878be620b35f3655e5b5c79574
#
_cell.length_a   1.000
_cell.length_b   1.000
_cell.length_c   1.000
_cell.angle_alpha   90.00
_cell.angle_beta   90.00
_cell.angle_gamma   90.00
#
_symmetry.space_group_name_H-M   'P 1'
#
loop_
_entity.id
_entity.type
_entity.pdbx_description
1 polymer ?
#
loop_
_entity_poly.entity_id
_entity_poly.type
_entity_poly.pdbx_seq_one_letter_code
_entity_poly.pdbx_strand_id
1 'polypeptide(L)'
;MSEQIFIGTDSGATTTKFSAVRADGEPVSSKVLQRPTNSQNGRAAVIAGWIAGIGEFLVQNNLNWSQVAGVGLAIPGPYERYGVFGKSPNLPASFSGWDVYSDYHAAIAKQIGHPVPLVVGNDGNYGGVAEARLARGQSQVSVAMLMPGSGLGAAFVGADGLSLDGDTLAGMEAGHMPVPLQLLGMTGKPFPCGCGRDWGCVEAYTTISGLPHLLAEKLLKYPDHELAKSEAPMKEKVLSLRGRAQKGDALAVEIFDFQARVMGLHVANLAMALDPGIFVIGGGLMDHETTTPEFRERYLRLIRESAHPYLWPQQRDTLKIVPAELGELSQAIGAALVALYQNQKQG
;
A
#
# COMPACT_ATOMS: atom_id res chain seq x y z
N MET A 1 24.79 -14.80 -22.26
CA MET A 1 23.73 -13.78 -22.33
C MET A 1 23.84 -12.95 -21.06
N SER A 2 23.81 -11.61 -21.14
CA SER A 2 23.80 -10.76 -19.95
C SER A 2 22.53 -11.04 -19.12
N GLU A 3 22.65 -11.03 -17.82
CA GLU A 3 21.53 -11.22 -16.89
C GLU A 3 20.46 -10.14 -17.17
N GLN A 4 19.22 -10.55 -17.44
CA GLN A 4 18.09 -9.64 -17.66
C GLN A 4 17.54 -9.12 -16.34
N ILE A 5 17.21 -7.83 -16.30
CA ILE A 5 16.59 -7.17 -15.16
C ILE A 5 15.33 -6.42 -15.58
N PHE A 6 14.43 -6.24 -14.63
CA PHE A 6 13.17 -5.49 -14.75
C PHE A 6 13.21 -4.34 -13.75
N ILE A 7 13.03 -3.12 -14.24
CA ILE A 7 13.09 -1.91 -13.42
C ILE A 7 11.70 -1.60 -12.87
N GLY A 8 11.65 -1.20 -11.63
CA GLY A 8 10.45 -0.62 -11.01
C GLY A 8 10.69 0.83 -10.59
N THR A 9 9.77 1.68 -11.00
CA THR A 9 9.71 3.10 -10.62
C THR A 9 8.44 3.32 -9.82
N ASP A 10 8.56 3.72 -8.56
CA ASP A 10 7.44 4.17 -7.72
C ASP A 10 7.49 5.69 -7.62
N SER A 11 6.53 6.40 -8.21
CA SER A 11 6.54 7.85 -8.28
C SER A 11 5.32 8.50 -7.67
N GLY A 12 5.49 8.99 -6.44
CA GLY A 12 4.54 9.88 -5.78
C GLY A 12 4.71 11.35 -6.22
N ALA A 13 3.87 12.23 -5.66
CA ALA A 13 3.90 13.67 -5.97
C ALA A 13 5.23 14.36 -5.60
N THR A 14 5.87 13.91 -4.53
CA THR A 14 7.09 14.54 -3.95
C THR A 14 8.34 13.69 -4.15
N THR A 15 8.21 12.39 -4.13
CA THR A 15 9.33 11.44 -4.09
C THR A 15 9.14 10.34 -5.11
N THR A 16 10.22 9.96 -5.79
CA THR A 16 10.29 8.80 -6.69
C THR A 16 11.33 7.82 -6.16
N LYS A 17 10.98 6.53 -6.15
CA LYS A 17 11.84 5.42 -5.73
C LYS A 17 12.09 4.49 -6.90
N PHE A 18 13.29 3.92 -6.95
CA PHE A 18 13.73 2.99 -8.00
C PHE A 18 14.25 1.70 -7.38
N SER A 19 13.85 0.60 -7.97
CA SER A 19 14.34 -0.74 -7.67
C SER A 19 14.41 -1.57 -8.93
N ALA A 20 14.91 -2.80 -8.84
CA ALA A 20 14.87 -3.77 -9.93
C ALA A 20 14.80 -5.18 -9.37
N VAL A 21 14.24 -6.09 -10.20
CA VAL A 21 14.31 -7.53 -9.96
C VAL A 21 15.00 -8.24 -11.11
N ARG A 22 15.58 -9.40 -10.82
CA ARG A 22 16.15 -10.32 -11.81
C ARG A 22 15.05 -11.16 -12.47
N ALA A 23 15.42 -11.96 -13.45
CA ALA A 23 14.48 -12.85 -14.16
C ALA A 23 13.82 -13.91 -13.26
N ASP A 24 14.41 -14.25 -12.11
CA ASP A 24 13.83 -15.10 -11.08
C ASP A 24 12.89 -14.34 -10.11
N GLY A 25 12.81 -13.03 -10.25
CA GLY A 25 12.01 -12.13 -9.43
C GLY A 25 12.69 -11.70 -8.12
N GLU A 26 13.95 -12.06 -7.91
CA GLU A 26 14.69 -11.61 -6.73
C GLU A 26 15.16 -10.15 -6.88
N PRO A 27 15.02 -9.32 -5.84
CA PRO A 27 15.50 -7.96 -5.87
C PRO A 27 17.00 -7.86 -6.15
N VAL A 28 17.38 -6.90 -6.99
CA VAL A 28 18.79 -6.60 -7.26
C VAL A 28 19.48 -6.03 -6.03
N SER A 29 18.76 -5.25 -5.25
CA SER A 29 19.26 -4.56 -4.06
C SER A 29 18.24 -4.63 -2.92
N SER A 30 18.73 -4.69 -1.69
CA SER A 30 17.92 -4.54 -0.46
C SER A 30 17.55 -3.08 -0.15
N LYS A 31 17.94 -2.13 -1.00
CA LYS A 31 17.67 -0.71 -0.85
C LYS A 31 17.08 -0.14 -2.13
N VAL A 32 16.18 0.83 -1.99
CA VAL A 32 15.74 1.67 -3.11
C VAL A 32 16.65 2.87 -3.29
N LEU A 33 16.81 3.32 -4.52
CA LEU A 33 17.30 4.67 -4.79
C LEU A 33 16.12 5.63 -4.69
N GLN A 34 16.24 6.67 -3.90
CA GLN A 34 15.18 7.68 -3.74
C GLN A 34 15.63 9.04 -4.26
N ARG A 35 14.72 9.74 -4.97
CA ARG A 35 14.93 11.08 -5.49
C ARG A 35 13.67 11.94 -5.37
N PRO A 36 13.78 13.27 -5.30
CA PRO A 36 12.63 14.15 -5.45
C PRO A 36 11.98 13.96 -6.83
N THR A 37 10.65 13.88 -6.89
CA THR A 37 9.90 13.81 -8.16
C THR A 37 9.96 15.13 -8.93
N ASN A 38 9.99 16.27 -8.19
CA ASN A 38 9.99 17.62 -8.76
C ASN A 38 8.81 17.85 -9.73
N SER A 39 7.62 17.36 -9.39
CA SER A 39 6.43 17.42 -10.23
C SER A 39 6.03 18.85 -10.65
N GLN A 40 6.38 19.85 -9.83
CA GLN A 40 6.18 21.29 -10.12
C GLN A 40 6.97 21.77 -11.35
N ASN A 41 8.02 21.05 -11.78
CA ASN A 41 8.84 21.42 -12.94
C ASN A 41 8.25 20.90 -14.27
N GLY A 42 7.06 20.25 -14.20
CA GLY A 42 6.32 19.79 -15.38
C GLY A 42 6.69 18.40 -15.88
N ARG A 43 5.89 17.91 -16.83
CA ARG A 43 5.93 16.52 -17.34
C ARG A 43 7.29 16.09 -17.87
N ALA A 44 7.93 16.93 -18.70
CA ALA A 44 9.23 16.62 -19.27
C ALA A 44 10.34 16.48 -18.22
N ALA A 45 10.33 17.32 -17.19
CA ALA A 45 11.28 17.25 -16.09
C ALA A 45 11.10 15.97 -15.25
N VAL A 46 9.86 15.54 -15.04
CA VAL A 46 9.54 14.28 -14.33
C VAL A 46 10.08 13.09 -15.11
N ILE A 47 9.79 12.99 -16.42
CA ILE A 47 10.31 11.91 -17.27
C ILE A 47 11.85 11.90 -17.27
N ALA A 48 12.48 13.06 -17.45
CA ALA A 48 13.95 13.15 -17.41
C ALA A 48 14.51 12.71 -16.04
N GLY A 49 13.84 13.08 -14.95
CA GLY A 49 14.19 12.66 -13.60
C GLY A 49 14.10 11.15 -13.40
N TRP A 50 13.08 10.50 -13.97
CA TRP A 50 12.93 9.03 -13.91
C TRP A 50 14.06 8.33 -14.71
N ILE A 51 14.33 8.76 -15.92
CA ILE A 51 15.43 8.20 -16.73
C ILE A 51 16.79 8.36 -16.02
N ALA A 52 17.04 9.56 -15.46
CA ALA A 52 18.27 9.81 -14.71
C ALA A 52 18.36 8.95 -13.44
N GLY A 53 17.24 8.77 -12.73
CA GLY A 53 17.17 7.93 -11.53
C GLY A 53 17.43 6.45 -11.84
N ILE A 54 16.85 5.92 -12.92
CA ILE A 54 17.17 4.55 -13.37
C ILE A 54 18.65 4.43 -13.70
N GLY A 55 19.22 5.37 -14.46
CA GLY A 55 20.64 5.35 -14.81
C GLY A 55 21.55 5.33 -13.59
N GLU A 56 21.23 6.15 -12.57
CA GLU A 56 21.96 6.14 -11.29
C GLU A 56 21.81 4.82 -10.54
N PHE A 57 20.58 4.27 -10.45
CA PHE A 57 20.34 2.98 -9.83
C PHE A 57 21.15 1.86 -10.50
N LEU A 58 21.18 1.83 -11.83
CA LEU A 58 21.97 0.88 -12.59
C LEU A 58 23.46 0.97 -12.26
N VAL A 59 24.03 2.18 -12.28
CA VAL A 59 25.45 2.41 -11.95
C VAL A 59 25.77 1.98 -10.51
N GLN A 60 24.94 2.32 -9.53
CA GLN A 60 25.16 1.95 -8.13
C GLN A 60 25.14 0.42 -7.90
N ASN A 61 24.46 -0.33 -8.78
CA ASN A 61 24.36 -1.78 -8.68
C ASN A 61 25.24 -2.53 -9.71
N ASN A 62 26.21 -1.84 -10.37
CA ASN A 62 27.08 -2.39 -11.41
C ASN A 62 26.31 -2.99 -12.60
N LEU A 63 25.19 -2.39 -12.97
CA LEU A 63 24.31 -2.76 -14.07
C LEU A 63 24.34 -1.70 -15.16
N ASN A 64 23.77 -2.01 -16.33
CA ASN A 64 23.68 -1.09 -17.44
C ASN A 64 22.36 -1.24 -18.22
N TRP A 65 22.05 -0.28 -19.08
CA TRP A 65 20.80 -0.22 -19.82
C TRP A 65 20.54 -1.41 -20.75
N SER A 66 21.59 -2.07 -21.26
CA SER A 66 21.42 -3.23 -22.16
C SER A 66 20.90 -4.48 -21.46
N GLN A 67 20.85 -4.48 -20.11
CA GLN A 67 20.29 -5.56 -19.30
C GLN A 67 18.80 -5.35 -19.02
N VAL A 68 18.27 -4.14 -19.25
CA VAL A 68 16.87 -3.79 -18.96
C VAL A 68 15.94 -4.47 -19.96
N ALA A 69 15.16 -5.44 -19.50
CA ALA A 69 14.23 -6.22 -20.31
C ALA A 69 12.76 -5.72 -20.19
N GLY A 70 12.46 -4.88 -19.21
CA GLY A 70 11.14 -4.28 -19.02
C GLY A 70 11.14 -3.26 -17.89
N VAL A 71 10.14 -2.38 -17.89
CA VAL A 71 9.97 -1.33 -16.88
C VAL A 71 8.55 -1.31 -16.35
N GLY A 72 8.40 -1.17 -15.05
CA GLY A 72 7.13 -0.91 -14.37
C GLY A 72 7.10 0.47 -13.75
N LEU A 73 5.96 1.13 -13.81
CA LEU A 73 5.69 2.43 -13.20
C LEU A 73 4.50 2.31 -12.25
N ALA A 74 4.75 2.47 -10.96
CA ALA A 74 3.76 2.61 -9.91
C ALA A 74 3.48 4.10 -9.69
N ILE A 75 2.24 4.52 -9.79
CA ILE A 75 1.79 5.91 -9.59
C ILE A 75 0.48 5.94 -8.84
N PRO A 76 0.19 6.98 -8.03
CA PRO A 76 -1.08 7.12 -7.35
C PRO A 76 -2.21 7.47 -8.34
N GLY A 77 -3.43 6.99 -8.04
CA GLY A 77 -4.64 7.42 -8.74
C GLY A 77 -5.05 8.87 -8.42
N PRO A 78 -6.16 9.36 -8.99
CA PRO A 78 -7.03 8.64 -9.92
C PRO A 78 -6.51 8.61 -11.37
N TYR A 79 -7.00 7.64 -12.13
CA TYR A 79 -6.68 7.49 -13.56
C TYR A 79 -7.93 7.70 -14.43
N GLU A 80 -7.76 8.15 -15.67
CA GLU A 80 -8.78 7.98 -16.72
C GLU A 80 -8.71 6.53 -17.27
N ARG A 81 -7.50 6.01 -17.37
CA ARG A 81 -7.12 4.62 -17.67
C ARG A 81 -5.68 4.44 -17.23
N TYR A 82 -5.17 3.23 -17.08
CA TYR A 82 -3.76 3.06 -16.77
C TYR A 82 -2.86 3.73 -17.80
N GLY A 83 -1.88 4.50 -17.29
CA GLY A 83 -0.99 5.31 -18.10
C GLY A 83 -1.53 6.69 -18.49
N VAL A 84 -2.77 7.04 -18.11
CA VAL A 84 -3.33 8.39 -18.30
C VAL A 84 -3.84 8.94 -16.98
N PHE A 85 -3.24 10.03 -16.49
CA PHE A 85 -3.64 10.64 -15.24
C PHE A 85 -5.04 11.24 -15.31
N GLY A 86 -5.85 10.94 -14.30
CA GLY A 86 -7.05 11.70 -14.00
C GLY A 86 -6.75 13.01 -13.24
N LYS A 87 -7.79 13.69 -12.82
CA LYS A 87 -7.66 14.91 -12.02
C LYS A 87 -7.32 14.55 -10.57
N SER A 88 -6.13 14.92 -10.11
CA SER A 88 -5.67 14.69 -8.74
C SER A 88 -5.44 16.00 -8.00
N PRO A 89 -5.90 16.14 -6.74
CA PRO A 89 -5.62 17.31 -5.92
C PRO A 89 -4.15 17.45 -5.51
N ASN A 90 -3.40 16.34 -5.56
CA ASN A 90 -2.02 16.26 -5.08
C ASN A 90 -0.97 16.45 -6.20
N LEU A 91 -1.42 16.59 -7.45
CA LEU A 91 -0.56 16.78 -8.62
C LEU A 91 -0.87 18.11 -9.31
N PRO A 92 0.09 18.71 -10.03
CA PRO A 92 -0.16 19.91 -10.83
C PRO A 92 -1.35 19.69 -11.78
N ALA A 93 -2.22 20.70 -11.93
CA ALA A 93 -3.37 20.61 -12.82
C ALA A 93 -3.01 20.25 -14.27
N SER A 94 -1.80 20.60 -14.70
CA SER A 94 -1.25 20.23 -16.02
C SER A 94 -1.06 18.73 -16.22
N PHE A 95 -1.12 17.91 -15.17
CA PHE A 95 -0.98 16.45 -15.27
C PHE A 95 -2.30 15.76 -15.62
N SER A 96 -3.46 16.41 -15.38
CA SER A 96 -4.75 15.86 -15.80
C SER A 96 -4.78 15.58 -17.31
N GLY A 97 -5.19 14.39 -17.72
CA GLY A 97 -5.18 13.94 -19.11
C GLY A 97 -3.77 13.66 -19.68
N TRP A 98 -2.73 13.65 -18.87
CA TRP A 98 -1.40 13.33 -19.35
C TRP A 98 -1.26 11.83 -19.64
N ASP A 99 -1.00 11.47 -20.90
CA ASP A 99 -0.60 10.12 -21.32
C ASP A 99 0.87 9.87 -20.94
N VAL A 100 1.09 9.53 -19.67
CA VAL A 100 2.42 9.25 -19.12
C VAL A 100 3.01 7.97 -19.70
N TYR A 101 2.15 7.01 -20.08
CA TYR A 101 2.60 5.77 -20.71
C TYR A 101 3.37 6.07 -22.00
N SER A 102 2.77 6.82 -22.92
CA SER A 102 3.38 7.12 -24.22
C SER A 102 4.68 7.91 -24.08
N ASP A 103 4.70 8.95 -23.23
CA ASP A 103 5.88 9.78 -23.03
C ASP A 103 7.02 9.00 -22.35
N TYR A 104 6.71 8.20 -21.33
CA TYR A 104 7.73 7.42 -20.62
C TYR A 104 8.27 6.27 -21.46
N HIS A 105 7.39 5.56 -22.17
CA HIS A 105 7.80 4.49 -23.10
C HIS A 105 8.74 5.01 -24.18
N ALA A 106 8.44 6.15 -24.80
CA ALA A 106 9.31 6.78 -25.80
C ALA A 106 10.67 7.17 -25.20
N ALA A 107 10.69 7.72 -23.97
CA ALA A 107 11.94 8.09 -23.30
C ALA A 107 12.83 6.88 -22.97
N ILE A 108 12.22 5.79 -22.49
CA ILE A 108 12.91 4.52 -22.22
C ILE A 108 13.48 3.94 -23.51
N ALA A 109 12.66 3.83 -24.58
CA ALA A 109 13.08 3.31 -25.87
C ALA A 109 14.25 4.10 -26.47
N LYS A 110 14.22 5.43 -26.34
CA LYS A 110 15.33 6.31 -26.76
C LYS A 110 16.60 6.03 -25.96
N GLN A 111 16.50 5.79 -24.66
CA GLN A 111 17.65 5.55 -23.79
C GLN A 111 18.28 4.18 -24.01
N ILE A 112 17.48 3.15 -24.25
CA ILE A 112 17.96 1.77 -24.48
C ILE A 112 18.37 1.56 -25.93
N GLY A 113 17.78 2.30 -26.89
CA GLY A 113 17.97 2.15 -28.32
C GLY A 113 16.95 1.26 -29.03
N HIS A 114 16.03 0.63 -28.27
CA HIS A 114 14.90 -0.16 -28.78
C HIS A 114 13.76 -0.17 -27.76
N PRO A 115 12.51 -0.45 -28.17
CA PRO A 115 11.39 -0.59 -27.24
C PRO A 115 11.58 -1.78 -26.31
N VAL A 116 11.16 -1.61 -25.04
CA VAL A 116 10.97 -2.68 -24.05
C VAL A 116 9.56 -2.58 -23.46
N PRO A 117 8.98 -3.67 -22.95
CA PRO A 117 7.70 -3.62 -22.27
C PRO A 117 7.67 -2.57 -21.15
N LEU A 118 6.60 -1.76 -21.12
CA LEU A 118 6.28 -0.85 -20.04
C LEU A 118 4.91 -1.24 -19.47
N VAL A 119 4.81 -1.36 -18.16
CA VAL A 119 3.54 -1.51 -17.45
C VAL A 119 3.34 -0.32 -16.51
N VAL A 120 2.11 0.17 -16.41
CA VAL A 120 1.76 1.28 -15.50
C VAL A 120 0.57 0.85 -14.66
N GLY A 121 0.61 1.11 -13.37
CA GLY A 121 -0.47 0.76 -12.48
C GLY A 121 -0.45 1.49 -11.15
N ASN A 122 -1.41 1.13 -10.29
CA ASN A 122 -1.57 1.73 -8.98
C ASN A 122 -0.43 1.32 -8.02
N ASP A 123 0.08 2.29 -7.27
CA ASP A 123 1.16 2.10 -6.28
C ASP A 123 0.79 1.09 -5.19
N GLY A 124 -0.43 1.17 -4.65
CA GLY A 124 -0.94 0.22 -3.66
C GLY A 124 -1.07 -1.20 -4.20
N ASN A 125 -1.60 -1.36 -5.43
CA ASN A 125 -1.72 -2.67 -6.08
C ASN A 125 -0.35 -3.28 -6.34
N TYR A 126 0.61 -2.50 -6.83
CA TYR A 126 1.97 -2.99 -7.08
C TYR A 126 2.71 -3.32 -5.77
N GLY A 127 2.53 -2.50 -4.73
CA GLY A 127 3.02 -2.85 -3.40
C GLY A 127 2.46 -4.19 -2.90
N GLY A 128 1.17 -4.43 -3.14
CA GLY A 128 0.50 -5.71 -2.87
C GLY A 128 1.13 -6.89 -3.61
N VAL A 129 1.52 -6.72 -4.87
CA VAL A 129 2.20 -7.78 -5.67
C VAL A 129 3.53 -8.19 -5.03
N ALA A 130 4.35 -7.22 -4.59
CA ALA A 130 5.62 -7.51 -3.95
C ALA A 130 5.46 -8.25 -2.62
N GLU A 131 4.60 -7.74 -1.75
CA GLU A 131 4.32 -8.37 -0.45
C GLU A 131 3.67 -9.75 -0.63
N ALA A 132 2.77 -9.92 -1.60
CA ALA A 132 2.16 -11.21 -1.89
C ALA A 132 3.20 -12.25 -2.33
N ARG A 133 4.15 -11.87 -3.20
CA ARG A 133 5.23 -12.76 -3.60
C ARG A 133 6.03 -13.24 -2.40
N LEU A 134 6.41 -12.32 -1.50
CA LEU A 134 7.16 -12.64 -0.31
C LEU A 134 6.35 -13.53 0.65
N ALA A 135 5.12 -13.14 0.97
CA ALA A 135 4.27 -13.82 1.94
C ALA A 135 3.90 -15.26 1.52
N ARG A 136 3.63 -15.48 0.22
CA ARG A 136 3.24 -16.81 -0.28
C ARG A 136 4.43 -17.72 -0.62
N GLY A 137 5.64 -17.17 -0.84
CA GLY A 137 6.81 -17.94 -1.26
C GLY A 137 6.52 -18.74 -2.54
N GLN A 138 6.72 -20.04 -2.51
CA GLN A 138 6.47 -20.95 -3.63
C GLN A 138 5.00 -21.40 -3.75
N SER A 139 4.15 -21.07 -2.79
CA SER A 139 2.73 -21.45 -2.88
C SER A 139 1.98 -20.59 -3.89
N GLN A 140 0.93 -21.17 -4.50
CA GLN A 140 0.08 -20.47 -5.46
C GLN A 140 -1.24 -20.00 -4.83
N VAL A 141 -1.20 -19.63 -3.56
CA VAL A 141 -2.39 -19.06 -2.91
C VAL A 141 -2.55 -17.59 -3.28
N SER A 142 -3.80 -17.13 -3.34
CA SER A 142 -4.09 -15.71 -3.45
C SER A 142 -3.82 -14.98 -2.13
N VAL A 143 -3.51 -13.69 -2.23
CA VAL A 143 -3.14 -12.85 -1.08
C VAL A 143 -3.95 -11.57 -1.11
N ALA A 144 -4.57 -11.22 0.01
CA ALA A 144 -5.14 -9.91 0.23
C ALA A 144 -4.20 -9.08 1.11
N MET A 145 -4.07 -7.79 0.82
CA MET A 145 -3.26 -6.86 1.59
C MET A 145 -4.11 -5.70 2.10
N LEU A 146 -3.89 -5.30 3.35
CA LEU A 146 -4.50 -4.12 3.97
C LEU A 146 -3.41 -3.25 4.58
N MET A 147 -3.34 -1.98 4.17
CA MET A 147 -2.31 -1.01 4.56
C MET A 147 -2.92 0.21 5.25
N PRO A 148 -3.17 0.18 6.56
CA PRO A 148 -3.59 1.37 7.29
C PRO A 148 -2.44 2.39 7.39
N GLY A 149 -2.67 3.56 6.81
CA GLY A 149 -1.78 4.71 6.81
C GLY A 149 -2.57 6.00 7.03
N SER A 150 -2.41 7.01 6.17
CA SER A 150 -3.29 8.19 6.12
C SER A 150 -4.71 7.79 5.71
N GLY A 151 -4.84 6.92 4.71
CA GLY A 151 -6.04 6.16 4.33
C GLY A 151 -5.81 4.66 4.49
N LEU A 152 -6.78 3.83 4.10
CA LEU A 152 -6.65 2.37 4.08
C LEU A 152 -6.49 1.86 2.65
N GLY A 153 -5.25 1.67 2.22
CA GLY A 153 -4.94 0.99 0.99
C GLY A 153 -5.22 -0.51 1.08
N ALA A 154 -5.67 -1.10 -0.01
CA ALA A 154 -5.88 -2.54 -0.11
C ALA A 154 -5.50 -3.05 -1.50
N ALA A 155 -5.08 -4.31 -1.56
CA ALA A 155 -4.82 -5.02 -2.80
C ALA A 155 -5.27 -6.48 -2.67
N PHE A 156 -5.64 -7.09 -3.78
CA PHE A 156 -5.83 -8.53 -3.89
C PHE A 156 -4.99 -9.04 -5.05
N VAL A 157 -4.15 -10.02 -4.77
CA VAL A 157 -3.24 -10.63 -5.74
C VAL A 157 -3.65 -12.08 -5.94
N GLY A 158 -4.02 -12.42 -7.16
CA GLY A 158 -4.42 -13.77 -7.52
C GLY A 158 -3.28 -14.79 -7.44
N ALA A 159 -3.61 -16.06 -7.59
CA ALA A 159 -2.62 -17.14 -7.66
C ALA A 159 -1.62 -16.95 -8.82
N ASP A 160 -2.04 -16.26 -9.89
CA ASP A 160 -1.20 -15.90 -11.05
C ASP A 160 -0.19 -14.78 -10.77
N GLY A 161 -0.25 -14.17 -9.59
CA GLY A 161 0.65 -13.08 -9.18
C GLY A 161 0.24 -11.69 -9.61
N LEU A 162 -0.95 -11.52 -10.20
CA LEU A 162 -1.43 -10.22 -10.66
C LEU A 162 -2.47 -9.64 -9.70
N SER A 163 -2.51 -8.33 -9.63
CA SER A 163 -3.48 -7.58 -8.84
C SER A 163 -4.86 -7.59 -9.50
N LEU A 164 -5.92 -7.57 -8.68
CA LEU A 164 -7.30 -7.37 -9.09
C LEU A 164 -7.57 -5.87 -9.19
N ASP A 165 -7.47 -5.32 -10.39
CA ASP A 165 -7.66 -3.88 -10.62
C ASP A 165 -9.13 -3.51 -10.89
N GLY A 166 -9.92 -4.44 -11.44
CA GLY A 166 -11.31 -4.23 -11.85
C GLY A 166 -11.44 -3.44 -13.17
N ASP A 167 -12.63 -3.44 -13.75
CA ASP A 167 -12.89 -2.82 -15.06
C ASP A 167 -12.78 -1.29 -15.04
N THR A 168 -13.00 -0.68 -13.88
CA THR A 168 -12.95 0.78 -13.69
C THR A 168 -11.70 1.25 -12.93
N LEU A 169 -10.75 0.35 -12.70
CA LEU A 169 -9.53 0.58 -11.90
C LEU A 169 -9.82 0.97 -10.43
N ALA A 170 -11.03 0.65 -9.95
CA ALA A 170 -11.45 0.85 -8.56
C ALA A 170 -11.53 -0.49 -7.80
N GLY A 171 -10.88 -1.53 -8.32
CA GLY A 171 -10.76 -2.80 -7.63
C GLY A 171 -10.04 -2.62 -6.30
N MET A 172 -10.53 -3.29 -5.26
CA MET A 172 -9.94 -3.25 -3.92
C MET A 172 -9.94 -1.87 -3.22
N GLU A 173 -10.88 -0.97 -3.56
CA GLU A 173 -11.21 0.19 -2.72
C GLU A 173 -11.86 -0.25 -1.39
N ALA A 174 -11.29 -1.30 -0.79
CA ALA A 174 -11.83 -2.01 0.37
C ALA A 174 -11.85 -1.17 1.65
N GLY A 175 -11.01 -0.13 1.73
CA GLY A 175 -11.05 0.85 2.80
C GLY A 175 -12.39 1.58 2.92
N HIS A 176 -13.14 1.64 1.84
CA HIS A 176 -14.46 2.31 1.79
C HIS A 176 -15.65 1.35 1.96
N MET A 177 -15.41 0.08 2.22
CA MET A 177 -16.47 -0.86 2.61
C MET A 177 -16.92 -0.61 4.06
N PRO A 178 -18.21 -0.82 4.39
CA PRO A 178 -18.68 -0.73 5.76
C PRO A 178 -18.30 -1.97 6.56
N VAL A 179 -18.20 -1.81 7.88
CA VAL A 179 -18.03 -2.91 8.83
C VAL A 179 -19.16 -2.90 9.88
N PRO A 180 -19.53 -4.06 10.43
CA PRO A 180 -20.60 -4.16 11.41
C PRO A 180 -20.14 -3.68 12.80
N LEU A 181 -19.97 -2.36 12.97
CA LEU A 181 -19.44 -1.71 14.18
C LEU A 181 -20.25 -2.00 15.45
N GLN A 182 -21.54 -2.32 15.31
CA GLN A 182 -22.39 -2.73 16.42
C GLN A 182 -21.86 -3.98 17.15
N LEU A 183 -21.13 -4.85 16.46
CA LEU A 183 -20.46 -6.02 17.07
C LEU A 183 -19.32 -5.61 18.03
N LEU A 184 -18.85 -4.37 17.91
CA LEU A 184 -17.83 -3.76 18.78
C LEU A 184 -18.43 -2.74 19.76
N GLY A 185 -19.76 -2.73 19.90
CA GLY A 185 -20.47 -1.86 20.83
C GLY A 185 -20.67 -0.41 20.34
N MET A 186 -20.37 -0.11 19.09
CA MET A 186 -20.66 1.19 18.50
C MET A 186 -22.07 1.21 17.89
N THR A 187 -22.97 1.98 18.50
CA THR A 187 -24.39 2.09 18.09
C THR A 187 -24.77 3.48 17.59
N GLY A 188 -23.84 4.43 17.63
CA GLY A 188 -24.04 5.80 17.18
C GLY A 188 -23.96 5.97 15.65
N LYS A 189 -24.08 7.22 15.21
CA LYS A 189 -23.86 7.59 13.80
C LYS A 189 -22.41 7.23 13.40
N PRO A 190 -22.19 6.62 12.23
CA PRO A 190 -20.86 6.34 11.73
C PRO A 190 -19.98 7.59 11.63
N PHE A 191 -18.68 7.43 11.82
CA PHE A 191 -17.72 8.50 11.59
C PHE A 191 -17.68 8.88 10.12
N PRO A 192 -17.49 10.16 9.78
CA PRO A 192 -17.36 10.61 8.41
C PRO A 192 -16.08 10.04 7.79
N CYS A 193 -16.16 9.66 6.53
CA CYS A 193 -15.01 9.25 5.72
C CYS A 193 -14.68 10.33 4.69
N GLY A 194 -13.39 10.49 4.38
CA GLY A 194 -12.91 11.42 3.35
C GLY A 194 -13.51 11.19 1.96
N CYS A 195 -14.03 9.99 1.68
CA CYS A 195 -14.73 9.68 0.43
C CYS A 195 -16.16 10.27 0.33
N GLY A 196 -16.66 10.90 1.39
CA GLY A 196 -17.98 11.49 1.45
C GLY A 196 -19.13 10.53 1.76
N ARG A 197 -18.88 9.22 1.92
CA ARG A 197 -19.89 8.25 2.34
C ARG A 197 -20.05 8.25 3.87
N ASP A 198 -21.28 8.00 4.32
CA ASP A 198 -21.68 8.01 5.74
C ASP A 198 -22.12 6.64 6.26
N TRP A 199 -21.74 5.56 5.59
CA TRP A 199 -22.16 4.19 5.89
C TRP A 199 -21.20 3.41 6.81
N GLY A 200 -20.18 4.07 7.39
CA GLY A 200 -19.24 3.40 8.29
C GLY A 200 -18.06 2.74 7.58
N CYS A 201 -17.44 3.46 6.63
CA CYS A 201 -16.21 3.00 5.96
C CYS A 201 -15.18 2.56 7.00
N VAL A 202 -14.56 1.39 6.81
CA VAL A 202 -13.51 0.86 7.69
C VAL A 202 -12.35 1.85 7.85
N GLU A 203 -12.01 2.59 6.80
CA GLU A 203 -10.98 3.64 6.80
C GLU A 203 -11.18 4.66 7.92
N ALA A 204 -12.42 5.09 8.17
CA ALA A 204 -12.73 6.08 9.20
C ALA A 204 -12.44 5.60 10.64
N TYR A 205 -12.11 4.32 10.84
CA TYR A 205 -11.82 3.73 12.15
C TYR A 205 -10.41 3.18 12.27
N THR A 206 -9.70 2.99 11.15
CA THR A 206 -8.44 2.23 11.13
C THR A 206 -7.24 3.03 10.64
N THR A 207 -7.42 4.32 10.31
CA THR A 207 -6.38 5.13 9.70
C THR A 207 -6.12 6.43 10.45
N ILE A 208 -5.01 7.09 10.14
CA ILE A 208 -4.64 8.38 10.74
C ILE A 208 -5.73 9.44 10.52
N SER A 209 -6.40 9.45 9.37
CA SER A 209 -7.48 10.39 9.08
C SER A 209 -8.74 10.14 9.93
N GLY A 210 -8.99 8.90 10.33
CA GLY A 210 -10.12 8.52 11.17
C GLY A 210 -9.87 8.64 12.67
N LEU A 211 -8.63 8.48 13.10
CA LEU A 211 -8.26 8.51 14.53
C LEU A 211 -8.70 9.77 15.30
N PRO A 212 -8.79 10.99 14.73
CA PRO A 212 -9.32 12.15 15.45
C PRO A 212 -10.71 11.94 16.03
N HIS A 213 -11.61 11.29 15.29
CA HIS A 213 -12.98 11.00 15.73
C HIS A 213 -12.98 9.95 16.84
N LEU A 214 -12.22 8.87 16.68
CA LEU A 214 -12.10 7.82 17.67
C LEU A 214 -11.45 8.34 18.96
N LEU A 215 -10.40 9.14 18.86
CA LEU A 215 -9.76 9.75 20.02
C LEU A 215 -10.72 10.68 20.76
N ALA A 216 -11.47 11.54 20.04
CA ALA A 216 -12.45 12.43 20.67
C ALA A 216 -13.52 11.66 21.43
N GLU A 217 -14.05 10.56 20.87
CA GLU A 217 -15.03 9.71 21.55
C GLU A 217 -14.42 9.04 22.79
N LYS A 218 -13.22 8.48 22.68
CA LYS A 218 -12.57 7.79 23.79
C LYS A 218 -12.19 8.74 24.92
N LEU A 219 -11.77 9.96 24.64
CA LEU A 219 -11.44 10.98 25.65
C LEU A 219 -12.62 11.29 26.58
N LEU A 220 -13.86 11.11 26.13
CA LEU A 220 -15.03 11.25 27.02
C LEU A 220 -15.01 10.25 28.20
N LYS A 221 -14.38 9.09 28.02
CA LYS A 221 -14.20 8.07 29.08
C LYS A 221 -12.92 8.28 29.89
N TYR A 222 -12.03 9.16 29.44
CA TYR A 222 -10.75 9.45 30.06
C TYR A 222 -10.59 10.96 30.35
N PRO A 223 -11.49 11.59 31.14
CA PRO A 223 -11.47 13.06 31.34
C PRO A 223 -10.19 13.54 32.04
N ASP A 224 -9.55 12.69 32.83
CA ASP A 224 -8.34 13.00 33.56
C ASP A 224 -7.04 12.74 32.78
N HIS A 225 -7.14 12.15 31.61
CA HIS A 225 -6.00 11.85 30.77
C HIS A 225 -5.30 13.14 30.29
N GLU A 226 -3.98 13.12 30.18
CA GLU A 226 -3.22 14.32 29.74
C GLU A 226 -3.63 14.83 28.37
N LEU A 227 -4.00 13.94 27.42
CA LEU A 227 -4.51 14.33 26.10
C LEU A 227 -5.87 15.03 26.16
N ALA A 228 -6.70 14.75 27.18
CA ALA A 228 -7.96 15.46 27.39
C ALA A 228 -7.69 16.91 27.85
N LYS A 229 -6.69 17.10 28.71
CA LYS A 229 -6.30 18.39 29.30
C LYS A 229 -5.37 19.21 28.39
N SER A 230 -4.77 18.59 27.38
CA SER A 230 -3.82 19.22 26.46
C SER A 230 -4.52 20.16 25.47
N GLU A 231 -3.93 21.32 25.22
CA GLU A 231 -4.36 22.28 24.17
C GLU A 231 -3.72 21.98 22.82
N ALA A 232 -2.87 20.94 22.71
CA ALA A 232 -2.22 20.55 21.45
C ALA A 232 -3.26 20.27 20.34
N PRO A 233 -2.96 20.59 19.08
CA PRO A 233 -3.82 20.27 17.95
C PRO A 233 -4.15 18.79 17.89
N MET A 234 -5.38 18.44 17.47
CA MET A 234 -5.84 17.05 17.40
C MET A 234 -4.90 16.15 16.58
N LYS A 235 -4.33 16.68 15.52
CA LYS A 235 -3.34 15.99 14.66
C LYS A 235 -2.11 15.55 15.48
N GLU A 236 -1.58 16.40 16.33
CA GLU A 236 -0.42 16.08 17.16
C GLU A 236 -0.76 15.04 18.23
N LYS A 237 -1.96 15.16 18.85
CA LYS A 237 -2.46 14.15 19.80
C LYS A 237 -2.53 12.77 19.13
N VAL A 238 -3.11 12.70 17.93
CA VAL A 238 -3.22 11.45 17.14
C VAL A 238 -1.86 10.87 16.81
N LEU A 239 -0.91 11.68 16.34
CA LEU A 239 0.44 11.21 15.99
C LEU A 239 1.22 10.69 17.22
N SER A 240 0.90 11.15 18.42
CA SER A 240 1.51 10.66 19.67
C SER A 240 0.99 9.30 20.12
N LEU A 241 -0.18 8.85 19.66
CA LEU A 241 -0.88 7.66 20.17
C LEU A 241 -0.05 6.39 20.02
N ARG A 242 0.60 6.17 18.88
CA ARG A 242 1.40 4.97 18.64
C ARG A 242 2.53 4.84 19.68
N GLY A 243 3.29 5.90 19.89
CA GLY A 243 4.36 5.90 20.91
C GLY A 243 3.84 5.74 22.34
N ARG A 244 2.63 6.24 22.62
CA ARG A 244 1.97 6.05 23.93
C ARG A 244 1.51 4.61 24.12
N ALA A 245 0.88 4.01 23.13
CA ALA A 245 0.42 2.62 23.19
C ALA A 245 1.60 1.65 23.46
N GLN A 246 2.75 1.88 22.82
CA GLN A 246 3.96 1.09 23.05
C GLN A 246 4.54 1.26 24.45
N LYS A 247 4.20 2.34 25.15
CA LYS A 247 4.56 2.58 26.56
C LYS A 247 3.48 2.13 27.56
N GLY A 248 2.40 1.51 27.07
CA GLY A 248 1.35 0.99 27.91
C GLY A 248 0.28 2.00 28.34
N ASP A 249 0.20 3.18 27.69
CA ASP A 249 -0.87 4.15 27.92
C ASP A 249 -2.24 3.51 27.63
N ALA A 250 -3.11 3.45 28.64
CA ALA A 250 -4.37 2.70 28.58
C ALA A 250 -5.31 3.21 27.49
N LEU A 251 -5.43 4.54 27.32
CA LEU A 251 -6.26 5.15 26.28
C LEU A 251 -5.73 4.78 24.88
N ALA A 252 -4.43 4.93 24.67
CA ALA A 252 -3.82 4.64 23.38
C ALA A 252 -3.87 3.13 23.04
N VAL A 253 -3.67 2.26 24.01
CA VAL A 253 -3.84 0.81 23.87
C VAL A 253 -5.28 0.48 23.49
N GLU A 254 -6.30 1.05 24.18
CA GLU A 254 -7.71 0.82 23.86
C GLU A 254 -8.05 1.27 22.42
N ILE A 255 -7.47 2.38 21.95
CA ILE A 255 -7.67 2.88 20.58
C ILE A 255 -7.14 1.88 19.55
N PHE A 256 -5.89 1.40 19.70
CA PHE A 256 -5.32 0.44 18.74
C PHE A 256 -5.93 -0.95 18.86
N ASP A 257 -6.37 -1.37 20.04
CA ASP A 257 -7.13 -2.61 20.21
C ASP A 257 -8.48 -2.55 19.47
N PHE A 258 -9.19 -1.43 19.57
CA PHE A 258 -10.43 -1.21 18.83
C PHE A 258 -10.17 -1.21 17.32
N GLN A 259 -9.14 -0.49 16.86
CA GLN A 259 -8.73 -0.45 15.46
C GLN A 259 -8.42 -1.86 14.92
N ALA A 260 -7.65 -2.66 15.67
CA ALA A 260 -7.33 -4.03 15.29
C ALA A 260 -8.58 -4.92 15.17
N ARG A 261 -9.56 -4.74 16.08
CA ARG A 261 -10.82 -5.48 16.01
C ARG A 261 -11.68 -5.08 14.82
N VAL A 262 -11.73 -3.79 14.48
CA VAL A 262 -12.39 -3.32 13.24
C VAL A 262 -11.72 -3.95 12.00
N MET A 263 -10.38 -3.96 11.96
CA MET A 263 -9.62 -4.63 10.89
C MET A 263 -9.93 -6.13 10.82
N GLY A 264 -10.10 -6.81 11.96
CA GLY A 264 -10.47 -8.23 12.00
C GLY A 264 -11.85 -8.50 11.40
N LEU A 265 -12.85 -7.67 11.71
CA LEU A 265 -14.17 -7.77 11.06
C LEU A 265 -14.07 -7.52 9.54
N HIS A 266 -13.22 -6.59 9.12
CA HIS A 266 -13.00 -6.33 7.71
C HIS A 266 -12.28 -7.48 6.99
N VAL A 267 -11.28 -8.09 7.64
CA VAL A 267 -10.65 -9.33 7.17
C VAL A 267 -11.68 -10.43 6.95
N ALA A 268 -12.63 -10.61 7.89
CA ALA A 268 -13.70 -11.59 7.73
C ALA A 268 -14.61 -11.29 6.54
N ASN A 269 -14.98 -10.01 6.33
CA ASN A 269 -15.76 -9.60 5.16
C ASN A 269 -15.04 -9.93 3.84
N LEU A 270 -13.76 -9.60 3.75
CA LEU A 270 -12.96 -9.88 2.54
C LEU A 270 -12.68 -11.38 2.36
N ALA A 271 -12.49 -12.13 3.44
CA ALA A 271 -12.36 -13.58 3.38
C ALA A 271 -13.61 -14.24 2.79
N MET A 272 -14.82 -13.75 3.14
CA MET A 272 -16.07 -14.25 2.56
C MET A 272 -16.22 -13.92 1.06
N ALA A 273 -15.66 -12.80 0.61
CA ALA A 273 -15.82 -12.33 -0.76
C ALA A 273 -14.73 -12.87 -1.71
N LEU A 274 -13.49 -13.03 -1.22
CA LEU A 274 -12.31 -13.25 -2.05
C LEU A 274 -11.58 -14.57 -1.74
N ASP A 275 -11.83 -15.15 -0.56
CA ASP A 275 -11.22 -16.39 -0.07
C ASP A 275 -9.69 -16.46 -0.24
N PRO A 276 -8.91 -15.47 0.22
CA PRO A 276 -7.46 -15.52 0.11
C PRO A 276 -6.86 -16.54 1.09
N GLY A 277 -5.74 -17.16 0.71
CA GLY A 277 -4.98 -17.99 1.64
C GLY A 277 -4.16 -17.20 2.66
N ILE A 278 -3.86 -15.93 2.37
CA ILE A 278 -3.05 -15.05 3.23
C ILE A 278 -3.63 -13.63 3.22
N PHE A 279 -3.73 -13.03 4.42
CA PHE A 279 -3.82 -11.58 4.57
C PHE A 279 -2.47 -11.01 5.02
N VAL A 280 -1.97 -10.00 4.30
CA VAL A 280 -0.81 -9.20 4.69
C VAL A 280 -1.31 -7.89 5.29
N ILE A 281 -0.89 -7.59 6.51
CA ILE A 281 -1.20 -6.33 7.19
C ILE A 281 0.04 -5.44 7.14
N GLY A 282 -0.07 -4.29 6.49
CA GLY A 282 1.06 -3.38 6.28
C GLY A 282 0.88 -2.02 6.96
N GLY A 283 1.49 -1.02 6.36
CA GLY A 283 1.46 0.36 6.84
C GLY A 283 2.34 0.61 8.07
N GLY A 284 2.35 1.84 8.55
CA GLY A 284 3.24 2.27 9.63
C GLY A 284 3.02 1.57 10.98
N LEU A 285 1.94 0.80 11.16
CA LEU A 285 1.70 -0.01 12.36
C LEU A 285 2.50 -1.31 12.37
N MET A 286 2.97 -1.76 11.21
CA MET A 286 3.80 -2.96 11.06
C MET A 286 5.28 -2.63 10.81
N ASP A 287 5.64 -1.35 10.74
CA ASP A 287 7.01 -0.90 10.50
C ASP A 287 7.92 -1.27 11.68
N HIS A 288 8.97 -2.05 11.38
CA HIS A 288 9.92 -2.58 12.35
C HIS A 288 10.80 -1.50 13.00
N GLU A 289 11.03 -0.38 12.33
CA GLU A 289 11.85 0.71 12.84
C GLU A 289 11.09 1.60 13.83
N THR A 290 9.77 1.66 13.70
CA THR A 290 8.94 2.61 14.46
C THR A 290 7.97 1.95 15.43
N THR A 291 7.87 0.60 15.41
CA THR A 291 7.00 -0.17 16.33
C THR A 291 7.74 -1.33 16.98
N THR A 292 7.35 -1.66 18.23
CA THR A 292 7.93 -2.79 18.95
C THR A 292 7.29 -4.12 18.49
N PRO A 293 8.02 -5.26 18.62
CA PRO A 293 7.45 -6.59 18.32
C PRO A 293 6.17 -6.88 19.10
N GLU A 294 6.11 -6.49 20.38
CA GLU A 294 4.95 -6.71 21.27
C GLU A 294 3.72 -5.94 20.78
N PHE A 295 3.91 -4.69 20.30
CA PHE A 295 2.82 -3.90 19.73
C PHE A 295 2.28 -4.56 18.45
N ARG A 296 3.16 -4.97 17.53
CA ARG A 296 2.76 -5.62 16.27
C ARG A 296 2.03 -6.94 16.52
N GLU A 297 2.59 -7.80 17.39
CA GLU A 297 1.95 -9.09 17.69
C GLU A 297 0.59 -8.91 18.39
N ARG A 298 0.46 -7.94 19.32
CA ARG A 298 -0.84 -7.61 19.92
C ARG A 298 -1.85 -7.20 18.86
N TYR A 299 -1.46 -6.33 17.94
CA TYR A 299 -2.34 -5.85 16.89
C TYR A 299 -2.79 -6.98 15.96
N LEU A 300 -1.87 -7.81 15.48
CA LEU A 300 -2.16 -8.96 14.61
C LEU A 300 -3.00 -10.03 15.33
N ARG A 301 -2.70 -10.30 16.58
CA ARG A 301 -3.48 -11.24 17.40
C ARG A 301 -4.95 -10.79 17.54
N LEU A 302 -5.19 -9.52 17.80
CA LEU A 302 -6.55 -8.98 17.90
C LEU A 302 -7.30 -8.99 16.56
N ILE A 303 -6.60 -8.80 15.44
CA ILE A 303 -7.18 -9.01 14.09
C ILE A 303 -7.64 -10.45 13.95
N ARG A 304 -6.78 -11.44 14.25
CA ARG A 304 -7.09 -12.87 14.16
C ARG A 304 -8.26 -13.25 15.05
N GLU A 305 -8.24 -12.83 16.32
CA GLU A 305 -9.30 -13.10 17.30
C GLU A 305 -10.66 -12.52 16.86
N SER A 306 -10.67 -11.33 16.27
CA SER A 306 -11.91 -10.70 15.79
C SER A 306 -12.44 -11.28 14.49
N ALA A 307 -11.57 -11.73 13.59
CA ALA A 307 -11.97 -12.37 12.34
C ALA A 307 -12.52 -13.79 12.57
N HIS A 308 -11.85 -14.57 13.43
CA HIS A 308 -12.05 -16.01 13.61
C HIS A 308 -13.51 -16.45 13.77
N PRO A 309 -14.38 -15.79 14.59
CA PRO A 309 -15.77 -16.23 14.76
C PRO A 309 -16.60 -16.19 13.48
N TYR A 310 -16.21 -15.35 12.51
CA TYR A 310 -16.95 -15.08 11.29
C TYR A 310 -16.39 -15.80 10.05
N LEU A 311 -15.30 -16.55 10.20
CA LEU A 311 -14.72 -17.36 9.14
C LEU A 311 -15.41 -18.73 9.04
N TRP A 312 -15.44 -19.31 7.84
CA TRP A 312 -15.83 -20.70 7.65
C TRP A 312 -14.80 -21.65 8.29
N PRO A 313 -15.21 -22.87 8.70
CA PRO A 313 -14.28 -23.81 9.33
C PRO A 313 -12.97 -24.00 8.57
N GLN A 314 -13.03 -24.20 7.26
CA GLN A 314 -11.85 -24.38 6.41
C GLN A 314 -10.94 -23.14 6.40
N GLN A 315 -11.52 -21.94 6.41
CA GLN A 315 -10.76 -20.69 6.47
C GLN A 315 -10.08 -20.51 7.84
N ARG A 316 -10.74 -20.90 8.95
CA ARG A 316 -10.15 -20.82 10.30
C ARG A 316 -8.85 -21.60 10.41
N ASP A 317 -8.79 -22.75 9.76
CA ASP A 317 -7.65 -23.67 9.85
C ASP A 317 -6.52 -23.29 8.88
N THR A 318 -6.80 -22.62 7.78
CA THR A 318 -5.83 -22.40 6.69
C THR A 318 -5.43 -20.95 6.49
N LEU A 319 -6.29 -19.98 6.79
CA LEU A 319 -6.04 -18.56 6.58
C LEU A 319 -4.89 -18.06 7.46
N LYS A 320 -3.89 -17.47 6.83
CA LYS A 320 -2.79 -16.81 7.52
C LYS A 320 -2.99 -15.29 7.54
N ILE A 321 -2.68 -14.66 8.66
CA ILE A 321 -2.64 -13.20 8.81
C ILE A 321 -1.23 -12.85 9.28
N VAL A 322 -0.47 -12.18 8.42
CA VAL A 322 0.97 -11.92 8.61
C VAL A 322 1.28 -10.43 8.46
N PRO A 323 2.38 -9.90 9.04
CA PRO A 323 2.80 -8.54 8.77
C PRO A 323 3.39 -8.40 7.37
N ALA A 324 3.38 -7.19 6.82
CA ALA A 324 4.18 -6.79 5.66
C ALA A 324 5.66 -6.68 6.06
N GLU A 325 6.55 -7.03 5.15
CA GLU A 325 7.99 -7.09 5.42
C GLU A 325 8.82 -6.11 4.58
N LEU A 326 8.32 -5.69 3.41
CA LEU A 326 9.09 -4.86 2.46
C LEU A 326 9.01 -3.37 2.74
N GLY A 327 7.98 -2.91 3.47
CA GLY A 327 7.81 -1.50 3.80
C GLY A 327 7.88 -0.59 2.56
N GLU A 328 8.81 0.37 2.58
CA GLU A 328 9.00 1.35 1.50
C GLU A 328 9.56 0.78 0.20
N LEU A 329 9.99 -0.48 0.19
CA LEU A 329 10.50 -1.17 -1.00
C LEU A 329 9.37 -1.72 -1.87
N SER A 330 8.19 -1.95 -1.28
CA SER A 330 7.14 -2.79 -1.87
C SER A 330 6.66 -2.26 -3.23
N GLN A 331 6.39 -0.97 -3.38
CA GLN A 331 5.80 -0.41 -4.60
C GLN A 331 6.77 -0.49 -5.79
N ALA A 332 8.04 -0.12 -5.58
CA ALA A 332 9.04 -0.19 -6.64
C ALA A 332 9.37 -1.65 -7.02
N ILE A 333 9.52 -2.55 -6.05
CA ILE A 333 9.72 -3.98 -6.32
C ILE A 333 8.49 -4.56 -7.04
N GLY A 334 7.28 -4.22 -6.61
CA GLY A 334 6.04 -4.68 -7.24
C GLY A 334 5.91 -4.23 -8.68
N ALA A 335 6.25 -2.97 -8.98
CA ALA A 335 6.28 -2.47 -10.36
C ALA A 335 7.27 -3.28 -11.23
N ALA A 336 8.45 -3.59 -10.71
CA ALA A 336 9.43 -4.43 -11.40
C ALA A 336 8.90 -5.87 -11.62
N LEU A 337 8.25 -6.46 -10.62
CA LEU A 337 7.65 -7.80 -10.72
C LEU A 337 6.53 -7.86 -11.75
N VAL A 338 5.66 -6.86 -11.81
CA VAL A 338 4.58 -6.81 -12.82
C VAL A 338 5.18 -6.70 -14.22
N ALA A 339 6.25 -5.93 -14.42
CA ALA A 339 6.97 -5.88 -15.69
C ALA A 339 7.58 -7.24 -16.07
N LEU A 340 8.16 -7.96 -15.10
CA LEU A 340 8.66 -9.33 -15.30
C LEU A 340 7.52 -10.28 -15.71
N TYR A 341 6.39 -10.29 -14.97
CA TYR A 341 5.27 -11.18 -15.28
C TYR A 341 4.63 -10.90 -16.65
N GLN A 342 4.56 -9.62 -17.02
CA GLN A 342 4.07 -9.25 -18.35
C GLN A 342 5.02 -9.73 -19.47
N ASN A 343 6.32 -9.63 -19.25
CA ASN A 343 7.30 -10.14 -20.21
C ASN A 343 7.23 -11.67 -20.38
N GLN A 344 7.03 -12.41 -19.28
CA GLN A 344 6.85 -13.87 -19.30
C GLN A 344 5.58 -14.34 -20.02
N LYS A 345 4.52 -13.52 -20.08
CA LYS A 345 3.29 -13.83 -20.82
C LYS A 345 3.39 -13.59 -22.32
N GLN A 346 4.38 -12.81 -22.76
CA GLN A 346 4.57 -12.45 -24.18
C GLN A 346 5.60 -13.34 -24.88
N GLY A 347 6.45 -14.04 -24.14
CA GLY A 347 7.44 -14.98 -24.65
C GLY A 347 6.97 -16.41 -24.57
#